data_29455733f9cd143af19d1502f49da896
#
_entry.id   29455733f9cd143af19d1502f49da896
#
_cell.length_a   1.000
_cell.length_b   1.000
_cell.length_c   1.000
_cell.angle_alpha   90.00
_cell.angle_beta   90.00
_cell.angle_gamma   90.00
#
_symmetry.space_group_name_H-M   'P 1'
#
loop_
_entity.id
_entity.type
_entity.pdbx_description
1 polymer ?
#
loop_
_entity_poly.entity_id
_entity_poly.type
_entity_poly.pdbx_seq_one_letter_code
_entity_poly.pdbx_strand_id
1 'polypeptide(L)'
;VYNLVTKRATCEAGATMEWIDGNIGSKVTMKYPAVYLLGEHSRGETLSIAFAGEGQHQDAGSKMVHAAPHTSSSIISKSVARGGGRASYRGLVQVQEGAHHSASSVKCDALLVDTISRSDTYPYVDVREDDVSMAHEATVSKVSDDQLFYLRSRGMGEDEAMAMIVRGFVAIASSSPMPRL
;
A
#
# COMPACT_ATOMS: atom_id res chain seq x y z
N VAL A 1 22.32 4.06 -2.09
CA VAL A 1 21.93 2.65 -2.23
C VAL A 1 20.67 2.58 -3.10
N TYR A 2 20.64 1.63 -4.02
CA TYR A 2 19.48 1.27 -4.85
C TYR A 2 18.96 -0.08 -4.38
N ASN A 3 17.66 -0.18 -4.18
CA ASN A 3 16.97 -1.39 -3.76
C ASN A 3 15.98 -1.80 -4.86
N LEU A 4 16.44 -2.67 -5.75
CA LEU A 4 15.68 -3.17 -6.89
C LEU A 4 15.35 -4.64 -6.64
N VAL A 5 14.12 -4.93 -6.22
CA VAL A 5 13.74 -6.26 -5.74
C VAL A 5 12.54 -6.80 -6.50
N THR A 6 12.67 -8.05 -6.93
CA THR A 6 11.55 -8.85 -7.44
C THR A 6 11.23 -9.97 -6.46
N LYS A 7 9.97 -10.03 -6.02
CA LYS A 7 9.41 -11.11 -5.19
C LYS A 7 8.18 -11.67 -5.87
N ARG A 8 8.04 -12.99 -5.86
CA ARG A 8 6.87 -13.68 -6.41
C ARG A 8 6.49 -14.82 -5.49
N ALA A 9 5.19 -15.05 -5.34
CA ALA A 9 4.62 -16.19 -4.67
C ALA A 9 3.49 -16.77 -5.51
N THR A 10 3.30 -18.08 -5.41
CA THR A 10 2.14 -18.80 -5.94
C THR A 10 1.35 -19.38 -4.80
N CYS A 11 0.03 -19.30 -4.86
CA CYS A 11 -0.88 -19.86 -3.87
C CYS A 11 -1.70 -20.96 -4.51
N GLU A 12 -1.53 -22.17 -4.01
CA GLU A 12 -2.36 -23.32 -4.34
C GLU A 12 -3.72 -23.24 -3.61
N ALA A 13 -4.60 -24.20 -3.84
CA ALA A 13 -5.96 -24.20 -3.27
C ALA A 13 -5.95 -24.02 -1.75
N GLY A 14 -6.71 -23.05 -1.26
CA GLY A 14 -6.83 -22.70 0.15
C GLY A 14 -5.59 -22.06 0.79
N ALA A 15 -4.52 -21.85 0.03
CA ALA A 15 -3.28 -21.24 0.56
C ALA A 15 -3.41 -19.73 0.73
N THR A 16 -2.73 -19.20 1.73
CA THR A 16 -2.63 -17.75 1.97
C THR A 16 -1.17 -17.30 1.89
N MET A 17 -0.93 -16.18 1.21
CA MET A 17 0.35 -15.50 1.18
C MET A 17 0.20 -14.07 1.68
N GLU A 18 0.97 -13.73 2.70
CA GLU A 18 1.05 -12.38 3.27
C GLU A 18 2.42 -11.76 3.00
N TRP A 19 2.44 -10.56 2.41
CA TRP A 19 3.61 -9.71 2.31
C TRP A 19 3.50 -8.53 3.27
N ILE A 20 4.39 -8.47 4.26
CA ILE A 20 4.60 -7.28 5.10
C ILE A 20 5.89 -6.60 4.64
N ASP A 21 5.79 -5.37 4.19
CA ASP A 21 6.83 -4.72 3.42
C ASP A 21 7.15 -3.32 3.95
N GLY A 22 8.39 -3.12 4.42
CA GLY A 22 8.92 -1.82 4.84
C GLY A 22 9.94 -1.29 3.85
N ASN A 23 9.72 -0.09 3.32
CA ASN A 23 10.56 0.58 2.33
C ASN A 23 11.12 1.88 2.93
N ILE A 24 12.31 1.79 3.54
CA ILE A 24 12.94 2.87 4.31
C ILE A 24 14.44 2.90 3.99
N GLY A 25 14.99 4.11 3.83
CA GLY A 25 16.45 4.36 3.84
C GLY A 25 17.18 4.27 2.52
N SER A 26 16.65 3.62 1.50
CA SER A 26 17.28 3.58 0.17
C SER A 26 17.10 4.91 -0.58
N LYS A 27 18.10 5.30 -1.39
CA LYS A 27 17.95 6.44 -2.29
C LYS A 27 16.85 6.21 -3.32
N VAL A 28 16.82 4.99 -3.87
CA VAL A 28 15.75 4.55 -4.77
C VAL A 28 15.35 3.13 -4.40
N THR A 29 14.07 2.92 -4.21
CA THR A 29 13.46 1.59 -4.11
C THR A 29 12.53 1.39 -5.30
N MET A 30 12.62 0.22 -5.95
CA MET A 30 11.62 -0.28 -6.89
C MET A 30 11.28 -1.70 -6.48
N LYS A 31 10.11 -1.90 -5.87
CA LYS A 31 9.73 -3.18 -5.27
C LYS A 31 8.23 -3.43 -5.40
N TYR A 32 7.89 -4.47 -6.14
CA TYR A 32 6.50 -4.83 -6.46
C TYR A 32 6.30 -6.34 -6.23
N PRO A 33 6.14 -6.79 -4.97
CA PRO A 33 5.86 -8.20 -4.70
C PRO A 33 4.59 -8.62 -5.44
N ALA A 34 4.62 -9.83 -6.00
CA ALA A 34 3.51 -10.42 -6.73
C ALA A 34 3.01 -11.69 -6.06
N VAL A 35 1.70 -11.87 -6.02
CA VAL A 35 1.03 -13.10 -5.62
C VAL A 35 0.17 -13.59 -6.77
N TYR A 36 0.37 -14.85 -7.14
CA TYR A 36 -0.44 -15.54 -8.14
C TYR A 36 -1.35 -16.54 -7.42
N LEU A 37 -2.64 -16.27 -7.44
CA LEU A 37 -3.68 -17.09 -6.82
C LEU A 37 -4.13 -18.15 -7.83
N LEU A 38 -3.42 -19.27 -7.82
CA LEU A 38 -3.57 -20.34 -8.83
C LEU A 38 -4.56 -21.40 -8.41
N GLY A 39 -4.83 -21.55 -7.12
CA GLY A 39 -5.77 -22.52 -6.59
C GLY A 39 -7.03 -21.86 -6.06
N GLU A 40 -8.14 -22.59 -6.12
CA GLU A 40 -9.43 -22.17 -5.60
C GLU A 40 -9.35 -21.82 -4.10
N HIS A 41 -10.08 -20.79 -3.66
CA HIS A 41 -10.07 -20.26 -2.29
C HIS A 41 -8.70 -19.78 -1.78
N SER A 42 -7.74 -19.56 -2.66
CA SER A 42 -6.46 -18.97 -2.26
C SER A 42 -6.57 -17.47 -1.96
N ARG A 43 -5.67 -16.98 -1.11
CA ARG A 43 -5.71 -15.61 -0.60
C ARG A 43 -4.35 -14.93 -0.68
N GLY A 44 -4.34 -13.66 -1.11
CA GLY A 44 -3.15 -12.81 -1.16
C GLY A 44 -3.34 -11.53 -0.36
N GLU A 45 -2.38 -11.21 0.52
CA GLU A 45 -2.41 -10.00 1.32
C GLU A 45 -1.09 -9.24 1.22
N THR A 46 -1.17 -7.93 1.12
CA THR A 46 0.02 -7.06 1.15
C THR A 46 -0.23 -5.88 2.06
N LEU A 47 0.65 -5.70 3.05
CA LEU A 47 0.79 -4.47 3.80
C LEU A 47 2.13 -3.85 3.43
N SER A 48 2.13 -2.70 2.77
CA SER A 48 3.32 -1.97 2.36
C SER A 48 3.38 -0.61 3.05
N ILE A 49 4.51 -0.31 3.68
CA ILE A 49 4.79 0.98 4.29
C ILE A 49 6.03 1.55 3.62
N ALA A 50 5.96 2.79 3.14
CA ALA A 50 7.07 3.49 2.51
C ALA A 50 7.32 4.84 3.18
N PHE A 51 8.58 5.17 3.42
CA PHE A 51 9.00 6.49 3.88
C PHE A 51 10.07 7.06 2.95
N ALA A 52 9.79 8.20 2.34
CA ALA A 52 10.68 8.92 1.44
C ALA A 52 11.13 10.24 2.09
N GLY A 53 12.39 10.31 2.47
CA GLY A 53 13.05 11.55 2.91
C GLY A 53 13.72 12.30 1.77
N GLU A 54 14.49 13.33 2.10
CA GLU A 54 15.23 14.15 1.15
C GLU A 54 16.09 13.30 0.21
N GLY A 55 15.99 13.54 -1.08
CA GLY A 55 16.73 12.84 -2.13
C GLY A 55 16.36 11.37 -2.31
N GLN A 56 15.28 10.91 -1.68
CA GLN A 56 14.80 9.53 -1.78
C GLN A 56 13.57 9.41 -2.67
N HIS A 57 13.52 8.31 -3.42
CA HIS A 57 12.33 7.90 -4.17
C HIS A 57 11.98 6.45 -3.81
N GLN A 58 10.86 6.29 -3.13
CA GLN A 58 10.31 4.99 -2.79
C GLN A 58 9.17 4.67 -3.76
N ASP A 59 9.46 3.86 -4.79
CA ASP A 59 8.47 3.36 -5.74
C ASP A 59 8.15 1.91 -5.36
N ALA A 60 7.09 1.75 -4.58
CA ALA A 60 6.66 0.47 -4.03
C ALA A 60 5.22 0.18 -4.42
N GLY A 61 4.84 -1.08 -4.38
CA GLY A 61 3.48 -1.47 -4.73
C GLY A 61 3.26 -2.95 -4.55
N SER A 62 2.22 -3.49 -5.18
CA SER A 62 1.94 -4.92 -5.13
C SER A 62 1.21 -5.37 -6.40
N LYS A 63 1.32 -6.66 -6.70
CA LYS A 63 0.62 -7.29 -7.83
C LYS A 63 -0.15 -8.48 -7.32
N MET A 64 -1.45 -8.52 -7.63
CA MET A 64 -2.33 -9.66 -7.34
C MET A 64 -2.90 -10.18 -8.65
N VAL A 65 -2.71 -11.47 -8.91
CA VAL A 65 -3.21 -12.15 -10.11
C VAL A 65 -4.15 -13.26 -9.67
N HIS A 66 -5.42 -13.07 -9.93
CA HIS A 66 -6.47 -14.06 -9.69
C HIS A 66 -6.61 -14.94 -10.93
N ALA A 67 -6.22 -16.20 -10.82
CA ALA A 67 -6.23 -17.17 -11.91
C ALA A 67 -7.14 -18.38 -11.64
N ALA A 68 -7.75 -18.44 -10.45
CA ALA A 68 -8.69 -19.47 -10.04
C ALA A 68 -9.94 -18.83 -9.43
N PRO A 69 -11.09 -19.53 -9.41
CA PRO A 69 -12.32 -19.02 -8.83
C PRO A 69 -12.24 -18.89 -7.30
N HIS A 70 -13.16 -18.10 -6.73
CA HIS A 70 -13.30 -17.88 -5.28
C HIS A 70 -12.02 -17.38 -4.59
N THR A 71 -11.16 -16.69 -5.29
CA THR A 71 -9.92 -16.14 -4.73
C THR A 71 -10.13 -14.75 -4.14
N SER A 72 -9.32 -14.38 -3.17
CA SER A 72 -9.41 -13.08 -2.55
C SER A 72 -8.06 -12.38 -2.40
N SER A 73 -8.03 -11.06 -2.54
CA SER A 73 -6.83 -10.28 -2.29
C SER A 73 -7.10 -8.96 -1.56
N SER A 74 -6.13 -8.54 -0.76
CA SER A 74 -6.14 -7.26 -0.08
C SER A 74 -4.77 -6.58 -0.19
N ILE A 75 -4.76 -5.32 -0.61
CA ILE A 75 -3.55 -4.49 -0.66
C ILE A 75 -3.80 -3.25 0.18
N ILE A 76 -2.98 -3.06 1.21
CA ILE A 76 -2.93 -1.84 2.00
C ILE A 76 -1.54 -1.23 1.79
N SER A 77 -1.49 -0.02 1.23
CA SER A 77 -0.25 0.73 1.04
C SER A 77 -0.33 2.07 1.74
N LYS A 78 0.64 2.34 2.61
CA LYS A 78 0.78 3.64 3.25
C LYS A 78 2.15 4.23 2.97
N SER A 79 2.16 5.48 2.56
CA SER A 79 3.41 6.18 2.28
C SER A 79 3.47 7.53 2.98
N VAL A 80 4.68 7.89 3.38
CA VAL A 80 4.98 9.20 3.97
C VAL A 80 6.12 9.83 3.18
N ALA A 81 5.98 11.08 2.78
CA ALA A 81 7.03 11.83 2.10
C ALA A 81 7.35 13.12 2.85
N ARG A 82 8.65 13.40 3.05
CA ARG A 82 9.19 14.57 3.77
C ARG A 82 10.45 15.09 3.09
N GLY A 83 10.70 16.40 3.19
CA GLY A 83 11.95 17.03 2.74
C GLY A 83 12.17 16.97 1.23
N GLY A 84 11.10 17.01 0.44
CA GLY A 84 11.17 16.85 -1.01
C GLY A 84 11.30 15.39 -1.48
N GLY A 85 11.14 14.43 -0.58
CA GLY A 85 11.09 13.01 -0.91
C GLY A 85 9.91 12.68 -1.82
N ARG A 86 10.03 11.59 -2.57
CA ARG A 86 8.98 11.12 -3.49
C ARG A 86 8.57 9.70 -3.13
N ALA A 87 7.29 9.50 -2.89
CA ALA A 87 6.69 8.19 -2.72
C ALA A 87 5.78 7.87 -3.90
N SER A 88 5.95 6.72 -4.52
CA SER A 88 5.10 6.26 -5.62
C SER A 88 4.51 4.90 -5.27
N TYR A 89 3.23 4.73 -5.55
CA TYR A 89 2.57 3.43 -5.50
C TYR A 89 2.29 2.93 -6.92
N ARG A 90 2.67 1.68 -7.20
CA ARG A 90 2.30 0.97 -8.43
C ARG A 90 1.63 -0.34 -8.09
N GLY A 91 0.34 -0.44 -8.36
CA GLY A 91 -0.44 -1.63 -8.11
C GLY A 91 -0.93 -2.27 -9.40
N LEU A 92 -0.98 -3.60 -9.42
CA LEU A 92 -1.69 -4.36 -10.43
C LEU A 92 -2.64 -5.33 -9.74
N VAL A 93 -3.92 -5.27 -10.11
CA VAL A 93 -4.87 -6.34 -9.85
C VAL A 93 -5.32 -6.88 -11.20
N GLN A 94 -5.05 -8.15 -11.43
CA GLN A 94 -5.48 -8.86 -12.65
C GLN A 94 -6.41 -9.98 -12.26
N VAL A 95 -7.58 -10.04 -12.90
CA VAL A 95 -8.53 -11.15 -12.78
C VAL A 95 -8.64 -11.81 -14.15
N GLN A 96 -8.21 -13.06 -14.23
CA GLN A 96 -8.24 -13.83 -15.47
C GLN A 96 -9.64 -14.39 -15.75
N GLU A 97 -9.90 -14.71 -16.99
CA GLU A 97 -11.10 -15.44 -17.40
C GLU A 97 -11.21 -16.77 -16.62
N GLY A 98 -12.40 -17.07 -16.10
CA GLY A 98 -12.65 -18.23 -15.25
C GLY A 98 -12.38 -18.03 -13.76
N ALA A 99 -11.82 -16.90 -13.34
CA ALA A 99 -11.62 -16.57 -11.93
C ALA A 99 -12.87 -15.93 -11.29
N HIS A 100 -14.05 -16.52 -11.54
CA HIS A 100 -15.34 -16.04 -11.03
C HIS A 100 -15.42 -16.05 -9.49
N HIS A 101 -16.32 -15.25 -8.94
CA HIS A 101 -16.48 -15.05 -7.49
C HIS A 101 -15.20 -14.59 -6.78
N SER A 102 -14.27 -13.99 -7.51
CA SER A 102 -13.07 -13.41 -6.92
C SER A 102 -13.35 -12.02 -6.37
N ALA A 103 -12.61 -11.66 -5.31
CA ALA A 103 -12.76 -10.37 -4.67
C ALA A 103 -11.40 -9.71 -4.40
N SER A 104 -11.29 -8.41 -4.65
CA SER A 104 -10.07 -7.63 -4.41
C SER A 104 -10.37 -6.29 -3.77
N SER A 105 -9.59 -5.92 -2.75
CA SER A 105 -9.62 -4.61 -2.12
C SER A 105 -8.24 -3.97 -2.15
N VAL A 106 -8.17 -2.73 -2.63
CA VAL A 106 -6.92 -1.94 -2.67
C VAL A 106 -7.15 -0.63 -1.95
N LYS A 107 -6.33 -0.34 -0.95
CA LYS A 107 -6.32 0.92 -0.23
C LYS A 107 -4.93 1.53 -0.22
N CYS A 108 -4.81 2.73 -0.79
CA CYS A 108 -3.54 3.46 -0.92
C CYS A 108 -3.66 4.82 -0.25
N ASP A 109 -2.96 5.02 0.85
CA ASP A 109 -2.94 6.29 1.57
C ASP A 109 -1.54 6.91 1.53
N ALA A 110 -1.45 8.18 1.19
CA ALA A 110 -0.20 8.94 1.20
C ALA A 110 -0.32 10.17 2.11
N LEU A 111 0.69 10.39 2.94
CA LEU A 111 0.81 11.56 3.80
C LEU A 111 2.01 12.41 3.37
N LEU A 112 1.75 13.65 3.00
CA LEU A 112 2.77 14.66 2.70
C LEU A 112 3.02 15.50 3.95
N VAL A 113 4.27 15.50 4.44
CA VAL A 113 4.66 16.22 5.66
C VAL A 113 4.91 17.70 5.36
N ASP A 114 5.27 18.02 4.12
CA ASP A 114 5.57 19.37 3.66
C ASP A 114 5.01 19.64 2.25
N THR A 115 5.27 20.84 1.73
CA THR A 115 4.74 21.31 0.44
C THR A 115 5.61 20.96 -0.76
N ILE A 116 6.85 20.49 -0.54
CA ILE A 116 7.83 20.17 -1.59
C ILE A 116 7.91 18.68 -1.87
N SER A 117 7.40 17.84 -0.96
CA SER A 117 7.33 16.40 -1.12
C SER A 117 6.24 15.97 -2.11
N ARG A 118 6.39 14.79 -2.69
CA ARG A 118 5.50 14.30 -3.75
C ARG A 118 5.02 12.88 -3.47
N SER A 119 3.78 12.63 -3.90
CA SER A 119 3.21 11.29 -3.97
C SER A 119 2.57 11.07 -5.34
N ASP A 120 2.81 9.90 -5.92
CA ASP A 120 2.21 9.47 -7.17
C ASP A 120 1.54 8.10 -7.00
N THR A 121 0.40 7.92 -7.63
CA THR A 121 -0.33 6.66 -7.58
C THR A 121 -0.63 6.19 -9.00
N TYR A 122 -0.19 4.96 -9.32
CA TYR A 122 -0.36 4.32 -10.62
C TYR A 122 -1.12 3.00 -10.45
N PRO A 123 -2.43 3.04 -10.30
CA PRO A 123 -3.23 1.83 -10.22
C PRO A 123 -3.40 1.24 -11.62
N TYR A 124 -3.24 -0.05 -11.72
CA TYR A 124 -3.54 -0.80 -12.93
C TYR A 124 -4.49 -1.95 -12.59
N VAL A 125 -5.59 -2.04 -13.33
CA VAL A 125 -6.64 -3.03 -13.12
C VAL A 125 -6.95 -3.66 -14.48
N ASP A 126 -6.81 -4.99 -14.57
CA ASP A 126 -7.12 -5.79 -15.76
C ASP A 126 -8.12 -6.91 -15.35
N VAL A 127 -9.41 -6.66 -15.57
CA VAL A 127 -10.49 -7.59 -15.21
C VAL A 127 -11.04 -8.21 -16.47
N ARG A 128 -10.98 -9.54 -16.55
CA ARG A 128 -11.46 -10.33 -17.68
C ARG A 128 -12.58 -11.30 -17.29
N GLU A 129 -13.16 -11.10 -16.11
CA GLU A 129 -14.26 -11.89 -15.56
C GLU A 129 -15.32 -10.94 -15.02
N ASP A 130 -16.57 -11.17 -15.34
CA ASP A 130 -17.67 -10.26 -14.97
C ASP A 130 -18.17 -10.47 -13.53
N ASP A 131 -18.08 -11.71 -13.03
CA ASP A 131 -18.58 -12.07 -11.69
C ASP A 131 -17.48 -11.91 -10.63
N VAL A 132 -17.13 -10.66 -10.36
CA VAL A 132 -16.08 -10.29 -9.40
C VAL A 132 -16.47 -9.05 -8.60
N SER A 133 -15.90 -8.93 -7.39
CA SER A 133 -16.06 -7.76 -6.54
C SER A 133 -14.73 -7.02 -6.39
N MET A 134 -14.71 -5.74 -6.74
CA MET A 134 -13.49 -4.92 -6.63
C MET A 134 -13.76 -3.59 -5.94
N ALA A 135 -12.89 -3.25 -4.98
CA ALA A 135 -12.85 -1.95 -4.35
C ALA A 135 -11.45 -1.34 -4.49
N HIS A 136 -11.38 -0.07 -4.88
CA HIS A 136 -10.12 0.68 -4.92
C HIS A 136 -10.33 2.07 -4.34
N GLU A 137 -9.56 2.38 -3.29
CA GLU A 137 -9.55 3.68 -2.64
C GLU A 137 -8.12 4.23 -2.63
N ALA A 138 -7.95 5.48 -3.00
CA ALA A 138 -6.66 6.17 -2.91
C ALA A 138 -6.84 7.56 -2.33
N THR A 139 -6.06 7.89 -1.30
CA THR A 139 -6.07 9.20 -0.67
C THR A 139 -4.67 9.80 -0.61
N VAL A 140 -4.57 11.10 -0.84
CA VAL A 140 -3.36 11.88 -0.59
C VAL A 140 -3.73 13.04 0.31
N SER A 141 -3.11 13.11 1.47
CA SER A 141 -3.35 14.15 2.45
C SER A 141 -2.05 14.86 2.85
N LYS A 142 -2.18 16.10 3.30
CA LYS A 142 -1.10 16.81 4.01
C LYS A 142 -1.36 16.71 5.51
N VAL A 143 -0.28 16.86 6.28
CA VAL A 143 -0.41 17.09 7.72
C VAL A 143 -1.24 18.35 7.95
N SER A 144 -2.26 18.24 8.79
CA SER A 144 -3.17 19.35 9.09
C SER A 144 -2.52 20.35 10.06
N ASP A 145 -2.53 21.63 9.70
CA ASP A 145 -2.06 22.70 10.57
C ASP A 145 -2.86 22.78 11.87
N ASP A 146 -4.18 22.47 11.81
CA ASP A 146 -5.05 22.43 12.99
C ASP A 146 -4.66 21.31 13.96
N GLN A 147 -4.30 20.14 13.45
CA GLN A 147 -3.81 19.03 14.27
C GLN A 147 -2.47 19.39 14.93
N LEU A 148 -1.56 19.99 14.18
CA LEU A 148 -0.28 20.48 14.73
C LEU A 148 -0.53 21.54 15.79
N PHE A 149 -1.37 22.53 15.53
CA PHE A 149 -1.72 23.57 16.48
C PHE A 149 -2.33 22.98 17.76
N TYR A 150 -3.25 22.04 17.65
CA TYR A 150 -3.87 21.37 18.79
C TYR A 150 -2.82 20.66 19.66
N LEU A 151 -1.95 19.85 19.07
CA LEU A 151 -0.91 19.12 19.81
C LEU A 151 0.08 20.07 20.48
N ARG A 152 0.50 21.13 19.78
CA ARG A 152 1.38 22.17 20.33
C ARG A 152 0.74 22.96 21.47
N SER A 153 -0.54 23.27 21.39
CA SER A 153 -1.29 23.92 22.46
C SER A 153 -1.39 23.04 23.73
N ARG A 154 -1.18 21.72 23.59
CA ARG A 154 -1.09 20.78 24.72
C ARG A 154 0.31 20.59 25.24
N GLY A 155 1.29 21.40 24.79
CA GLY A 155 2.66 21.42 25.30
C GLY A 155 3.63 20.54 24.53
N MET A 156 3.22 19.92 23.40
CA MET A 156 4.14 19.16 22.56
C MET A 156 5.04 20.08 21.73
N GLY A 157 6.31 19.71 21.60
CA GLY A 157 7.21 20.32 20.63
C GLY A 157 6.76 20.05 19.19
N GLU A 158 7.13 20.90 18.24
CA GLU A 158 6.71 20.79 16.85
C GLU A 158 7.12 19.45 16.21
N ASP A 159 8.39 19.05 16.39
CA ASP A 159 8.89 17.77 15.87
C ASP A 159 8.20 16.56 16.51
N GLU A 160 7.87 16.65 17.80
CA GLU A 160 7.18 15.61 18.53
C GLU A 160 5.72 15.47 18.04
N ALA A 161 5.02 16.59 17.85
CA ALA A 161 3.68 16.63 17.34
C ALA A 161 3.62 16.04 15.91
N MET A 162 4.57 16.44 15.05
CA MET A 162 4.71 15.90 13.70
C MET A 162 4.95 14.38 13.73
N ALA A 163 5.87 13.93 14.57
CA ALA A 163 6.16 12.50 14.70
C ALA A 163 4.96 11.71 15.21
N MET A 164 4.15 12.29 16.10
CA MET A 164 2.92 11.65 16.60
C MET A 164 1.90 11.46 15.48
N ILE A 165 1.66 12.49 14.65
CA ILE A 165 0.73 12.43 13.52
C ILE A 165 1.18 11.33 12.52
N VAL A 166 2.47 11.32 12.16
CA VAL A 166 3.03 10.33 11.23
C VAL A 166 2.91 8.91 11.80
N ARG A 167 3.23 8.71 13.08
CA ARG A 167 3.07 7.40 13.74
C ARG A 167 1.62 6.94 13.77
N GLY A 168 0.69 7.84 14.09
CA GLY A 168 -0.75 7.56 14.07
C GLY A 168 -1.23 7.15 12.69
N PHE A 169 -0.81 7.87 11.65
CA PHE A 169 -1.14 7.54 10.26
C PHE A 169 -0.66 6.13 9.86
N VAL A 170 0.56 5.76 10.23
CA VAL A 170 1.12 4.43 9.93
C VAL A 170 0.47 3.35 10.79
N ALA A 171 0.24 3.60 12.09
CA ALA A 171 -0.33 2.63 13.02
C ALA A 171 -1.74 2.16 12.64
N ILE A 172 -2.57 3.04 12.08
CA ILE A 172 -3.93 2.69 11.64
C ILE A 172 -3.90 1.59 10.56
N ALA A 173 -2.81 1.47 9.78
CA ALA A 173 -2.68 0.40 8.79
C ALA A 173 -2.62 -1.00 9.41
N SER A 174 -1.99 -1.11 10.59
CA SER A 174 -1.83 -2.39 11.29
C SER A 174 -3.05 -2.79 12.12
N SER A 175 -3.94 -1.85 12.42
CA SER A 175 -5.12 -2.05 13.27
C SER A 175 -6.43 -2.24 12.48
N SER A 176 -6.44 -1.95 11.19
CA SER A 176 -7.62 -2.21 10.37
C SER A 176 -7.71 -3.71 10.12
N PRO A 177 -8.77 -4.39 10.61
CA PRO A 177 -9.01 -5.76 10.19
C PRO A 177 -9.17 -5.74 8.68
N MET A 178 -8.39 -6.55 7.97
CA MET A 178 -8.59 -6.68 6.54
C MET A 178 -10.03 -7.13 6.30
N PRO A 179 -10.76 -6.52 5.37
CA PRO A 179 -12.12 -6.91 5.10
C PRO A 179 -12.15 -8.40 4.81
N ARG A 180 -12.86 -9.15 5.66
CA ARG A 180 -13.20 -10.53 5.36
C ARG A 180 -14.26 -10.47 4.27
N LEU A 181 -13.83 -10.75 3.06
CA LEU A 181 -14.71 -10.90 1.91
C LEU A 181 -15.39 -12.25 1.96
#